data_bfb88b9784490564cdcae8b01209fab3
#
_entry.id   bfb88b9784490564cdcae8b01209fab3
#
_cell.length_a   1.000
_cell.length_b   1.000
_cell.length_c   1.000
_cell.angle_alpha   90.00
_cell.angle_beta   90.00
_cell.angle_gamma   90.00
#
_symmetry.space_group_name_H-M   'P 1'
#
loop_
_entity.id
_entity.type
_entity.pdbx_description
1 polymer ?
#
loop_
_entity_poly.entity_id
_entity_poly.type
_entity_poly.pdbx_seq_one_letter_code
_entity_poly.pdbx_strand_id
1 'polypeptide(L)'
;MLKKGLMRKAALMITVSAMMVTGCGKKENTDSTVIPSTENTESTQESTSAAQAGDNNSQEETSTADDEVAPKTDRVDNGYPSLEADTSLIPKGETVRSFLTGEWINDTIAYRRPIAVMYNNIQAGLPQSGISKADVIFEGQCEGGVTRLMGVFQNYDDVTSIGSIRSCRDYYPFLAAEYDAAYFHFGQSDFALEFLGDPELRTFNGMNGDYNYERRSDRVSPHNVFTTPENLVTAMVNKKVSTYLDEDYVAPLKFNKSAEPIEYPDADKCITLKTGYAYNDAYFVYNEEDGLYYRYEYGQPQIDEMTGEQIAVNNIIFKLVPGEQYWNGSPLYLLTGSGIGLYVSDGTAQWIKWSKEVDGVNTNLGCNYTYGYGPTRYTYWNDSELIVNQGKTWICIYEQENQPNIQILDK
;
A
#
# COMPACT_ATOMS: atom_id res chain seq x y z
N MET A 1 -48.18 -38.49 11.84
CA MET A 1 -47.41 -39.20 12.89
C MET A 1 -46.06 -38.51 13.04
N LEU A 2 -45.89 -37.83 14.21
CA LEU A 2 -44.68 -37.09 14.62
C LEU A 2 -43.53 -38.05 14.93
N LYS A 3 -42.27 -37.69 14.53
CA LYS A 3 -41.08 -38.09 15.28
C LYS A 3 -40.15 -36.85 15.41
N LYS A 4 -40.08 -36.37 16.65
CA LYS A 4 -39.10 -35.39 17.14
C LYS A 4 -37.76 -36.09 17.30
N GLY A 5 -36.71 -35.54 16.72
CA GLY A 5 -35.31 -35.89 16.95
C GLY A 5 -34.63 -34.83 17.83
N LEU A 6 -34.10 -35.30 18.92
CA LEU A 6 -33.54 -34.59 20.06
C LEU A 6 -32.10 -34.16 19.77
N MET A 7 -31.81 -32.84 19.74
CA MET A 7 -30.44 -32.31 19.72
C MET A 7 -29.82 -32.39 21.12
N ARG A 8 -28.74 -33.13 21.26
CA ARG A 8 -27.85 -33.12 22.44
C ARG A 8 -26.82 -32.04 22.30
N LYS A 9 -26.86 -31.03 23.16
CA LYS A 9 -25.78 -30.06 23.38
C LYS A 9 -24.71 -30.73 24.23
N ALA A 10 -23.49 -30.82 23.71
CA ALA A 10 -22.29 -31.14 24.49
C ALA A 10 -21.65 -29.82 24.90
N ALA A 11 -21.64 -29.52 26.20
CA ALA A 11 -20.87 -28.43 26.79
C ALA A 11 -19.49 -28.96 27.15
N LEU A 12 -18.45 -28.34 26.61
CA LEU A 12 -17.05 -28.58 26.94
C LEU A 12 -16.64 -27.55 27.98
N MET A 13 -16.44 -28.01 29.22
CA MET A 13 -15.83 -27.19 30.28
C MET A 13 -14.30 -27.22 30.11
N ILE A 14 -13.70 -26.06 29.93
CA ILE A 14 -12.26 -25.86 30.04
C ILE A 14 -11.99 -25.22 31.39
N THR A 15 -11.30 -25.97 32.26
CA THR A 15 -10.80 -25.49 33.54
C THR A 15 -9.50 -24.73 33.33
N VAL A 16 -9.51 -23.45 33.69
CA VAL A 16 -8.31 -22.62 33.76
C VAL A 16 -7.69 -22.78 35.16
N SER A 17 -6.49 -23.33 35.21
CA SER A 17 -5.67 -23.34 36.43
C SER A 17 -4.82 -22.08 36.48
N ALA A 18 -5.13 -21.21 37.45
CA ALA A 18 -4.31 -20.06 37.79
C ALA A 18 -3.12 -20.50 38.67
N MET A 19 -1.90 -20.25 38.22
CA MET A 19 -0.71 -20.28 39.09
C MET A 19 -0.36 -18.86 39.51
N MET A 20 -0.56 -18.57 40.78
CA MET A 20 0.02 -17.40 41.45
C MET A 20 1.49 -17.68 41.78
N VAL A 21 2.36 -16.76 41.36
CA VAL A 21 3.72 -16.66 41.92
C VAL A 21 3.85 -15.30 42.57
N THR A 22 3.92 -15.32 43.90
CA THR A 22 4.28 -14.20 44.77
C THR A 22 5.80 -14.12 44.87
N GLY A 23 6.35 -12.95 44.70
CA GLY A 23 7.76 -12.67 44.97
C GLY A 23 7.99 -11.21 45.30
N CYS A 24 8.22 -10.96 46.58
CA CYS A 24 8.52 -9.69 47.24
C CYS A 24 9.91 -9.12 46.96
N GLY A 25 9.98 -7.77 46.98
CA GLY A 25 11.07 -7.07 47.70
C GLY A 25 11.96 -6.19 46.85
N LYS A 26 11.92 -5.03 47.05
CA LYS A 26 12.43 -3.91 47.85
C LYS A 26 12.97 -2.75 47.01
N LYS A 27 12.57 -1.58 47.42
CA LYS A 27 13.07 -0.24 47.07
C LYS A 27 14.55 -0.09 47.42
N GLU A 28 15.23 0.81 46.68
CA GLU A 28 15.98 1.92 47.30
C GLU A 28 16.29 3.03 46.28
N ASN A 29 16.08 4.26 46.76
CA ASN A 29 16.37 5.56 46.20
C ASN A 29 17.85 5.87 46.21
N THR A 30 18.28 6.78 45.34
CA THR A 30 19.07 8.01 45.57
C THR A 30 19.71 8.37 44.22
N ASP A 31 19.81 9.49 43.75
CA ASP A 31 19.79 10.91 44.04
C ASP A 31 20.67 11.62 42.99
N SER A 32 20.24 12.79 42.65
CA SER A 32 20.79 13.85 41.81
C SER A 32 22.31 13.95 41.64
N THR A 33 22.78 14.39 40.48
CA THR A 33 23.61 15.63 40.33
C THR A 33 23.86 16.00 38.87
N VAL A 34 23.30 17.10 38.42
CA VAL A 34 23.88 18.42 38.04
C VAL A 34 25.01 18.43 36.98
N ILE A 35 24.68 19.17 35.92
CA ILE A 35 25.49 19.70 34.79
C ILE A 35 26.70 20.51 35.29
N PRO A 36 27.78 20.63 34.50
CA PRO A 36 27.96 21.92 33.82
C PRO A 36 28.49 21.87 32.38
N SER A 37 28.00 22.84 31.63
CA SER A 37 28.48 23.40 30.39
C SER A 37 29.88 24.03 30.49
N THR A 38 30.67 23.94 29.42
CA THR A 38 31.70 24.93 29.11
C THR A 38 31.82 25.12 27.61
N GLU A 39 31.71 26.38 27.25
CA GLU A 39 32.01 27.00 25.97
C GLU A 39 33.50 27.12 25.69
N ASN A 40 33.78 27.51 24.42
CA ASN A 40 34.94 28.18 23.85
C ASN A 40 35.93 27.33 23.08
N THR A 41 36.50 27.72 21.95
CA THR A 41 36.65 29.02 21.23
C THR A 41 37.21 28.71 19.84
N GLU A 42 37.02 29.63 18.93
CA GLU A 42 37.56 29.82 17.58
C GLU A 42 39.08 29.59 17.44
N SER A 43 39.51 29.13 16.25
CA SER A 43 40.64 29.79 15.59
C SER A 43 40.65 29.54 14.07
N THR A 44 40.53 30.63 13.38
CA THR A 44 40.84 30.94 11.98
C THR A 44 42.31 30.66 11.67
N GLN A 45 42.60 30.10 10.49
CA GLN A 45 43.79 30.51 9.69
C GLN A 45 43.59 30.29 8.22
N GLU A 46 43.61 31.38 7.48
CA GLU A 46 43.85 31.52 6.07
C GLU A 46 45.28 31.10 5.70
N SER A 47 45.46 30.50 4.53
CA SER A 47 46.68 30.72 3.73
C SER A 47 46.38 30.56 2.26
N THR A 48 46.56 31.65 1.57
CA THR A 48 46.67 31.88 0.14
C THR A 48 47.95 31.29 -0.42
N SER A 49 47.91 30.72 -1.63
CA SER A 49 48.95 30.99 -2.65
C SER A 49 48.52 30.54 -4.06
N ALA A 50 48.98 31.32 -5.00
CA ALA A 50 48.52 31.55 -6.35
C ALA A 50 49.01 30.53 -7.42
N ALA A 51 48.19 30.43 -8.45
CA ALA A 51 48.45 30.39 -9.89
C ALA A 51 49.56 29.52 -10.47
N GLN A 52 49.21 28.65 -11.39
CA GLN A 52 49.77 28.61 -12.74
C GLN A 52 48.80 28.03 -13.76
N ALA A 53 48.64 28.75 -14.85
CA ALA A 53 47.87 28.43 -16.02
C ALA A 53 48.52 27.29 -16.81
N GLY A 54 47.70 26.33 -17.26
CA GLY A 54 48.07 25.35 -18.27
C GLY A 54 46.84 25.14 -19.14
N ASP A 55 46.96 25.70 -20.35
CA ASP A 55 46.03 25.56 -21.45
C ASP A 55 46.00 24.11 -21.88
N ASN A 56 44.85 23.45 -21.86
CA ASN A 56 44.56 22.27 -22.67
C ASN A 56 43.08 22.25 -23.01
N ASN A 57 42.86 22.58 -24.24
CA ASN A 57 41.64 22.39 -25.01
C ASN A 57 41.22 20.92 -24.94
N SER A 58 40.23 20.59 -24.14
CA SER A 58 39.48 19.34 -24.25
C SER A 58 38.02 19.70 -24.33
N GLN A 59 37.45 19.33 -25.46
CA GLN A 59 36.03 19.42 -25.78
C GLN A 59 35.16 19.00 -24.57
N GLU A 60 34.32 19.89 -24.16
CA GLU A 60 33.15 19.57 -23.37
C GLU A 60 32.30 18.62 -24.20
N GLU A 61 32.46 17.32 -23.98
CA GLU A 61 31.36 16.40 -24.19
C GLU A 61 30.34 16.72 -23.10
N THR A 62 29.30 17.47 -23.48
CA THR A 62 28.06 17.46 -22.76
C THR A 62 27.61 16.01 -22.69
N SER A 63 27.86 15.35 -21.59
CA SER A 63 27.15 14.13 -21.24
C SER A 63 25.68 14.56 -21.03
N THR A 64 24.92 14.46 -22.12
CA THR A 64 23.50 14.26 -22.00
C THR A 64 23.31 13.15 -20.99
N ALA A 65 22.54 13.43 -19.94
CA ALA A 65 22.08 12.39 -19.05
C ALA A 65 21.60 11.25 -19.95
N ASP A 66 22.26 10.09 -19.84
CA ASP A 66 21.81 8.90 -20.54
C ASP A 66 20.37 8.70 -20.12
N ASP A 67 19.45 8.89 -21.07
CA ASP A 67 18.10 8.37 -20.94
C ASP A 67 18.26 6.89 -20.64
N GLU A 68 18.03 6.49 -19.40
CA GLU A 68 17.94 5.08 -19.04
C GLU A 68 16.85 4.50 -19.95
N VAL A 69 17.26 3.74 -20.93
CA VAL A 69 16.35 3.15 -21.91
C VAL A 69 15.41 2.23 -21.14
N ALA A 70 14.12 2.53 -21.24
CA ALA A 70 13.07 1.70 -20.64
C ALA A 70 13.31 0.22 -21.04
N PRO A 71 13.12 -0.74 -20.13
CA PRO A 71 13.29 -2.16 -20.41
C PRO A 71 12.53 -2.54 -21.68
N LYS A 72 13.16 -3.35 -22.52
CA LYS A 72 12.58 -3.77 -23.79
C LYS A 72 11.33 -4.62 -23.57
N THR A 73 10.41 -4.54 -24.54
CA THR A 73 9.11 -5.22 -24.55
C THR A 73 9.17 -6.75 -24.64
N ASP A 74 10.35 -7.34 -24.82
CA ASP A 74 10.58 -8.78 -24.83
C ASP A 74 10.80 -9.38 -23.43
N ARG A 75 10.44 -8.65 -22.36
CA ARG A 75 10.33 -9.22 -21.03
C ARG A 75 9.40 -10.43 -21.05
N VAL A 76 9.94 -11.52 -20.53
CA VAL A 76 9.22 -12.79 -20.33
C VAL A 76 7.91 -12.51 -19.60
N ASP A 77 6.87 -13.27 -19.93
CA ASP A 77 5.55 -13.25 -19.32
C ASP A 77 5.65 -13.16 -17.78
N ASN A 78 5.68 -11.94 -17.28
CA ASN A 78 5.73 -11.60 -15.87
C ASN A 78 4.32 -11.33 -15.30
N GLY A 79 3.29 -11.83 -15.98
CA GLY A 79 1.91 -11.65 -15.60
C GLY A 79 1.23 -10.45 -16.26
N TYR A 80 1.96 -9.62 -17.02
CA TYR A 80 1.33 -8.60 -17.83
C TYR A 80 0.55 -9.21 -18.97
N PRO A 81 -0.57 -8.62 -19.37
CA PRO A 81 -1.10 -8.83 -20.69
C PRO A 81 -0.01 -8.39 -21.68
N SER A 82 0.57 -9.34 -22.42
CA SER A 82 1.49 -9.03 -23.51
C SER A 82 0.82 -8.11 -24.53
N LEU A 83 1.63 -7.48 -25.38
CA LEU A 83 1.14 -6.72 -26.53
C LEU A 83 0.03 -7.51 -27.23
N GLU A 84 -1.12 -6.89 -27.41
CA GLU A 84 -2.22 -7.50 -28.15
C GLU A 84 -1.77 -7.83 -29.58
N ALA A 85 -2.10 -9.03 -30.04
CA ALA A 85 -1.80 -9.44 -31.41
C ALA A 85 -2.58 -8.60 -32.44
N ASP A 86 -3.78 -8.11 -32.07
CA ASP A 86 -4.60 -7.23 -32.88
C ASP A 86 -4.30 -5.77 -32.54
N THR A 87 -3.39 -5.17 -33.32
CA THR A 87 -2.98 -3.77 -33.15
C THR A 87 -4.11 -2.75 -33.44
N SER A 88 -5.23 -3.18 -34.02
CA SER A 88 -6.39 -2.30 -34.27
C SER A 88 -7.09 -1.87 -32.97
N LEU A 89 -6.91 -2.64 -31.90
CA LEU A 89 -7.44 -2.36 -30.56
C LEU A 89 -6.56 -1.43 -29.73
N ILE A 90 -5.33 -1.13 -30.18
CA ILE A 90 -4.39 -0.29 -29.44
C ILE A 90 -4.73 1.20 -29.70
N PRO A 91 -5.07 1.98 -28.65
CA PRO A 91 -5.27 3.41 -28.78
C PRO A 91 -4.02 4.12 -29.32
N LYS A 92 -4.23 5.22 -30.00
CA LYS A 92 -3.12 5.98 -30.59
C LYS A 92 -2.21 6.56 -29.49
N GLY A 93 -0.92 6.19 -29.52
CA GLY A 93 0.08 6.64 -28.56
C GLY A 93 0.18 5.75 -27.30
N GLU A 94 -0.56 4.64 -27.26
CA GLU A 94 -0.50 3.67 -26.19
C GLU A 94 -0.23 2.30 -26.77
N THR A 95 0.73 1.59 -26.23
CA THR A 95 1.24 0.35 -26.84
C THR A 95 1.22 -0.86 -25.92
N VAL A 96 0.96 -0.64 -24.61
CA VAL A 96 1.00 -1.68 -23.60
C VAL A 96 -0.13 -1.53 -22.58
N ARG A 97 -0.46 -2.63 -21.91
CA ARG A 97 -1.40 -2.63 -20.79
C ARG A 97 -0.66 -2.33 -19.47
N SER A 98 -1.26 -1.50 -18.63
CA SER A 98 -0.82 -1.30 -17.26
C SER A 98 -0.90 -2.60 -16.47
N PHE A 99 0.13 -2.93 -15.72
CA PHE A 99 0.10 -4.06 -14.80
C PHE A 99 -0.65 -3.77 -13.49
N LEU A 100 -1.04 -2.51 -13.27
CA LEU A 100 -1.82 -2.09 -12.11
C LEU A 100 -3.30 -1.98 -12.39
N THR A 101 -3.70 -1.72 -13.67
CA THR A 101 -5.11 -1.50 -14.04
C THR A 101 -5.59 -2.34 -15.21
N GLY A 102 -4.70 -2.96 -15.97
CA GLY A 102 -5.04 -3.65 -17.22
C GLY A 102 -5.44 -2.70 -18.37
N GLU A 103 -5.50 -1.40 -18.14
CA GLU A 103 -5.84 -0.40 -19.16
C GLU A 103 -4.64 -0.09 -20.06
N TRP A 104 -4.91 0.42 -21.26
CA TRP A 104 -3.87 0.85 -22.17
C TRP A 104 -3.15 2.10 -21.65
N ILE A 105 -1.82 2.05 -21.63
CA ILE A 105 -0.98 3.17 -21.20
C ILE A 105 0.16 3.39 -22.19
N ASN A 106 0.77 4.57 -22.10
CA ASN A 106 1.94 4.93 -22.89
C ASN A 106 3.11 4.01 -22.52
N ASP A 107 3.85 3.55 -23.55
CA ASP A 107 5.02 2.68 -23.37
C ASP A 107 6.12 3.33 -22.52
N THR A 108 6.24 4.66 -22.53
CA THR A 108 7.24 5.39 -21.73
C THR A 108 7.02 5.26 -20.22
N ILE A 109 5.77 4.96 -19.77
CA ILE A 109 5.44 4.75 -18.37
C ILE A 109 5.15 3.29 -18.02
N ALA A 110 5.09 2.41 -19.03
CA ALA A 110 4.71 1.01 -18.86
C ALA A 110 5.60 0.24 -17.87
N TYR A 111 6.89 0.56 -17.87
CA TYR A 111 7.89 -0.08 -17.03
C TYR A 111 8.39 0.81 -15.90
N ARG A 112 7.73 1.97 -15.70
CA ARG A 112 8.07 2.89 -14.61
C ARG A 112 7.81 2.20 -13.27
N ARG A 113 8.78 2.29 -12.36
CA ARG A 113 8.60 1.84 -10.97
C ARG A 113 7.50 2.64 -10.31
N PRO A 114 6.47 1.99 -9.74
CA PRO A 114 5.43 2.69 -9.01
C PRO A 114 5.99 3.39 -7.77
N ILE A 115 5.31 4.46 -7.37
CA ILE A 115 5.45 5.03 -6.04
C ILE A 115 4.28 4.58 -5.18
N ALA A 116 4.55 4.17 -3.94
CA ALA A 116 3.56 3.80 -2.95
C ALA A 116 3.62 4.79 -1.79
N VAL A 117 2.53 5.47 -1.47
CA VAL A 117 2.53 6.56 -0.47
C VAL A 117 1.50 6.30 0.62
N MET A 118 1.93 6.46 1.89
CA MET A 118 1.05 6.32 3.05
C MET A 118 0.16 7.53 3.26
N TYR A 119 -1.14 7.33 3.32
CA TYR A 119 -2.13 8.36 3.57
C TYR A 119 -2.79 8.24 4.94
N ASN A 120 -3.17 9.40 5.47
CA ASN A 120 -4.04 9.50 6.62
C ASN A 120 -5.49 9.15 6.23
N ASN A 121 -6.21 8.47 7.14
CA ASN A 121 -7.61 8.12 6.94
C ASN A 121 -8.48 8.38 8.18
N ILE A 122 -8.06 9.30 9.04
CA ILE A 122 -8.94 9.80 10.11
C ILE A 122 -9.63 11.09 9.67
N GLN A 123 -10.79 11.37 10.22
CA GLN A 123 -11.62 12.51 9.83
C GLN A 123 -10.86 13.84 9.82
N ALA A 124 -9.97 14.09 10.81
CA ALA A 124 -9.16 15.30 10.87
C ALA A 124 -8.10 15.43 9.75
N GLY A 125 -7.86 14.37 9.01
CA GLY A 125 -6.91 14.33 7.88
C GLY A 125 -7.57 14.44 6.51
N LEU A 126 -8.91 14.51 6.47
CA LEU A 126 -9.67 14.60 5.24
C LEU A 126 -9.84 16.07 4.76
N PRO A 127 -10.05 16.27 3.46
CA PRO A 127 -9.90 15.31 2.36
C PRO A 127 -8.42 14.98 2.10
N GLN A 128 -8.14 13.77 1.57
CA GLN A 128 -6.82 13.45 1.03
C GLN A 128 -6.61 14.19 -0.29
N SER A 129 -5.34 14.32 -0.71
CA SER A 129 -4.97 14.94 -1.97
C SER A 129 -4.22 13.95 -2.85
N GLY A 130 -4.69 13.77 -4.08
CA GLY A 130 -4.05 12.95 -5.11
C GLY A 130 -4.35 11.46 -5.05
N ILE A 131 -5.02 10.96 -4.01
CA ILE A 131 -5.26 9.52 -3.84
C ILE A 131 -6.21 8.94 -4.91
N SER A 132 -7.13 9.75 -5.47
CA SER A 132 -8.01 9.33 -6.56
C SER A 132 -7.27 8.98 -7.85
N LYS A 133 -6.00 9.39 -7.98
CA LYS A 133 -5.12 9.04 -9.10
C LYS A 133 -4.34 7.74 -8.87
N ALA A 134 -4.38 7.16 -7.68
CA ALA A 134 -3.76 5.87 -7.44
C ALA A 134 -4.44 4.77 -8.27
N ASP A 135 -3.62 3.87 -8.81
CA ASP A 135 -4.05 2.71 -9.58
C ASP A 135 -4.53 1.58 -8.65
N VAL A 136 -3.81 1.40 -7.52
CA VAL A 136 -4.17 0.47 -6.46
C VAL A 136 -4.18 1.22 -5.13
N ILE A 137 -5.22 0.99 -4.32
CA ILE A 137 -5.32 1.57 -2.99
C ILE A 137 -5.46 0.45 -1.97
N PHE A 138 -4.53 0.38 -1.03
CA PHE A 138 -4.63 -0.52 0.12
C PHE A 138 -5.26 0.18 1.30
N GLU A 139 -6.12 -0.53 2.02
CA GLU A 139 -6.65 -0.11 3.31
C GLU A 139 -6.41 -1.20 4.35
N GLY A 140 -5.88 -0.83 5.50
CA GLY A 140 -5.70 -1.72 6.63
C GLY A 140 -5.79 -0.97 7.95
N GLN A 141 -6.14 -1.69 9.02
CA GLN A 141 -6.22 -1.09 10.35
C GLN A 141 -4.83 -0.82 10.93
N CYS A 142 -4.79 0.17 11.80
CA CYS A 142 -3.68 0.47 12.68
C CYS A 142 -4.20 0.65 14.11
N GLU A 143 -3.41 1.24 14.99
CA GLU A 143 -3.75 1.39 16.40
C GLU A 143 -5.12 2.05 16.61
N GLY A 144 -5.87 1.56 17.58
CA GLY A 144 -7.18 2.12 17.96
C GLY A 144 -8.28 1.86 16.93
N GLY A 145 -8.10 0.90 16.02
CA GLY A 145 -9.11 0.55 15.01
C GLY A 145 -9.23 1.54 13.86
N VAL A 146 -8.41 2.60 13.84
CA VAL A 146 -8.38 3.53 12.70
C VAL A 146 -7.75 2.82 11.49
N THR A 147 -8.16 3.19 10.28
CA THR A 147 -7.50 2.68 9.07
C THR A 147 -6.46 3.68 8.54
N ARG A 148 -5.53 3.17 7.74
CA ARG A 148 -4.65 3.92 6.88
C ARG A 148 -4.82 3.48 5.45
N LEU A 149 -4.50 4.38 4.53
CA LEU A 149 -4.48 4.06 3.12
C LEU A 149 -3.04 4.09 2.61
N MET A 150 -2.77 3.28 1.59
CA MET A 150 -1.56 3.37 0.78
C MET A 150 -1.98 3.41 -0.68
N GLY A 151 -1.70 4.51 -1.35
CA GLY A 151 -1.92 4.64 -2.80
C GLY A 151 -0.67 4.19 -3.55
N VAL A 152 -0.85 3.34 -4.57
CA VAL A 152 0.20 2.89 -5.49
C VAL A 152 -0.08 3.50 -6.86
N PHE A 153 0.90 4.20 -7.42
CA PHE A 153 0.76 4.98 -8.65
C PHE A 153 1.83 4.56 -9.64
N GLN A 154 1.46 4.20 -10.87
CA GLN A 154 2.38 4.03 -11.99
C GLN A 154 2.42 5.30 -12.84
N ASN A 155 1.25 5.83 -13.20
CA ASN A 155 1.14 7.13 -13.86
C ASN A 155 0.89 8.21 -12.80
N TYR A 156 1.93 8.97 -12.48
CA TYR A 156 1.87 10.07 -11.53
C TYR A 156 2.19 11.44 -12.15
N ASP A 157 2.23 11.54 -13.49
CA ASP A 157 2.60 12.78 -14.20
C ASP A 157 1.59 13.91 -13.97
N ASP A 158 0.30 13.58 -13.84
CA ASP A 158 -0.78 14.54 -13.59
C ASP A 158 -1.08 14.75 -12.09
N VAL A 159 -0.25 14.21 -11.20
CA VAL A 159 -0.43 14.36 -9.77
C VAL A 159 0.38 15.56 -9.27
N THR A 160 -0.29 16.60 -8.81
CA THR A 160 0.37 17.82 -8.36
C THR A 160 0.51 17.95 -6.86
N SER A 161 -0.22 17.13 -6.08
CA SER A 161 -0.20 17.13 -4.62
C SER A 161 -0.54 15.77 -4.06
N ILE A 162 0.25 15.28 -3.13
CA ILE A 162 0.05 14.02 -2.42
C ILE A 162 0.02 14.27 -0.91
N GLY A 163 -1.05 13.87 -0.25
CA GLY A 163 -1.20 14.01 1.20
C GLY A 163 -2.62 13.83 1.73
N SER A 164 -2.83 13.93 3.03
CA SER A 164 -1.80 14.10 4.07
C SER A 164 -1.08 12.78 4.32
N ILE A 165 0.26 12.83 4.32
CA ILE A 165 1.11 11.64 4.46
C ILE A 165 1.24 11.26 5.93
N ARG A 166 1.31 9.95 6.21
CA ARG A 166 1.36 9.42 7.57
C ARG A 166 2.39 8.30 7.74
N SER A 167 2.46 7.86 9.01
CA SER A 167 3.45 6.89 9.45
C SER A 167 3.21 5.49 8.87
N CYS A 168 4.30 4.83 8.54
CA CYS A 168 4.37 3.43 8.18
C CYS A 168 3.84 2.53 9.31
N ARG A 169 3.26 1.39 8.94
CA ARG A 169 3.03 0.21 9.77
C ARG A 169 3.79 -0.96 9.18
N ASP A 170 4.12 -1.93 10.00
CA ASP A 170 4.99 -3.06 9.70
C ASP A 170 4.65 -3.81 8.41
N TYR A 171 3.39 -3.99 8.11
CA TYR A 171 2.92 -4.77 6.96
C TYR A 171 2.88 -3.99 5.62
N TYR A 172 2.79 -2.65 5.64
CA TYR A 172 2.67 -1.85 4.41
C TYR A 172 3.89 -1.89 3.48
N PRO A 173 5.15 -1.91 3.98
CA PRO A 173 6.31 -2.03 3.10
C PRO A 173 6.28 -3.30 2.25
N PHE A 174 5.78 -4.41 2.80
CA PHE A 174 5.66 -5.69 2.09
C PHE A 174 4.52 -5.71 1.07
N LEU A 175 3.45 -4.92 1.30
CA LEU A 175 2.41 -4.70 0.29
C LEU A 175 2.92 -3.81 -0.85
N ALA A 176 3.75 -2.81 -0.56
CA ALA A 176 4.40 -2.00 -1.58
C ALA A 176 5.40 -2.82 -2.41
N ALA A 177 6.16 -3.72 -1.78
CA ALA A 177 7.11 -4.61 -2.45
C ALA A 177 6.42 -5.57 -3.44
N GLU A 178 5.17 -5.98 -3.20
CA GLU A 178 4.38 -6.77 -4.15
C GLU A 178 4.24 -6.09 -5.52
N TYR A 179 4.37 -4.77 -5.57
CA TYR A 179 4.28 -3.95 -6.78
C TYR A 179 5.64 -3.39 -7.22
N ASP A 180 6.73 -3.89 -6.64
CA ASP A 180 8.07 -3.36 -6.89
C ASP A 180 8.17 -1.84 -6.67
N ALA A 181 7.31 -1.30 -5.79
CA ALA A 181 7.14 0.13 -5.60
C ALA A 181 8.20 0.73 -4.66
N ALA A 182 8.58 1.98 -4.93
CA ALA A 182 9.29 2.80 -3.95
C ALA A 182 8.27 3.30 -2.89
N TYR A 183 8.51 3.01 -1.62
CA TYR A 183 7.56 3.21 -0.54
C TYR A 183 7.86 4.45 0.28
N PHE A 184 6.90 5.38 0.34
CA PHE A 184 7.04 6.69 0.97
C PHE A 184 6.10 6.86 2.17
N HIS A 185 6.65 7.29 3.29
CA HIS A 185 5.91 7.50 4.53
C HIS A 185 6.49 8.66 5.35
N PHE A 186 5.77 9.12 6.36
CA PHE A 186 6.22 10.17 7.28
C PHE A 186 6.13 9.68 8.72
N GLY A 187 7.25 9.21 9.28
CA GLY A 187 7.30 8.50 10.56
C GLY A 187 6.87 7.03 10.41
N GLN A 188 6.96 6.30 11.49
CA GLN A 188 6.66 4.86 11.55
C GLN A 188 6.18 4.46 12.94
N SER A 189 5.60 3.25 13.06
CA SER A 189 5.44 2.55 14.34
C SER A 189 6.76 1.92 14.78
N ASP A 190 6.89 1.63 16.06
CA ASP A 190 8.07 0.93 16.60
C ASP A 190 8.25 -0.45 15.96
N PHE A 191 7.13 -1.12 15.63
CA PHE A 191 7.14 -2.45 15.01
C PHE A 191 7.61 -2.45 13.55
N ALA A 192 7.50 -1.32 12.86
CA ALA A 192 8.00 -1.20 11.50
C ALA A 192 9.53 -0.97 11.43
N LEU A 193 10.15 -0.53 12.54
CA LEU A 193 11.57 -0.12 12.54
C LEU A 193 12.52 -1.22 12.08
N GLU A 194 12.25 -2.48 12.42
CA GLU A 194 13.14 -3.60 12.08
C GLU A 194 13.21 -3.85 10.56
N PHE A 195 12.19 -3.42 9.80
CA PHE A 195 12.09 -3.65 8.36
C PHE A 195 12.58 -2.48 7.51
N LEU A 196 12.56 -1.25 8.05
CA LEU A 196 12.83 -0.04 7.26
C LEU A 196 14.27 0.09 6.74
N GLY A 197 15.18 -0.75 7.23
CA GLY A 197 16.56 -0.85 6.73
C GLY A 197 16.76 -1.90 5.64
N ASP A 198 15.74 -2.65 5.31
CA ASP A 198 15.80 -3.70 4.29
C ASP A 198 15.80 -3.08 2.89
N PRO A 199 16.83 -3.31 2.07
CA PRO A 199 16.93 -2.72 0.73
C PRO A 199 15.83 -3.19 -0.21
N GLU A 200 15.30 -4.41 -0.04
CA GLU A 200 14.21 -4.96 -0.86
C GLU A 200 12.90 -4.16 -0.71
N LEU A 201 12.72 -3.48 0.42
CA LEU A 201 11.50 -2.72 0.72
C LEU A 201 11.54 -1.28 0.20
N ARG A 202 12.67 -0.78 -0.28
CA ARG A 202 12.88 0.55 -0.89
C ARG A 202 12.15 1.67 -0.18
N THR A 203 12.35 1.78 1.16
CA THR A 203 11.60 2.70 2.01
C THR A 203 12.21 4.11 2.07
N PHE A 204 11.33 5.14 2.13
CA PHE A 204 11.69 6.55 2.21
C PHE A 204 10.88 7.21 3.31
N ASN A 205 11.57 7.72 4.33
CA ASN A 205 10.95 8.37 5.47
C ASN A 205 11.19 9.89 5.46
N GLY A 206 10.14 10.68 5.25
CA GLY A 206 10.24 12.14 5.25
C GLY A 206 10.75 12.73 6.57
N MET A 207 10.53 12.06 7.71
CA MET A 207 11.11 12.50 8.99
C MET A 207 12.63 12.39 9.04
N ASN A 208 13.22 11.49 8.25
CA ASN A 208 14.67 11.34 8.13
C ASN A 208 15.28 12.25 7.05
N GLY A 209 14.44 13.05 6.37
CA GLY A 209 14.88 13.92 5.28
C GLY A 209 15.08 13.18 3.96
N ASP A 210 14.52 11.99 3.80
CA ASP A 210 14.68 11.17 2.60
C ASP A 210 14.03 11.79 1.36
N TYR A 211 13.04 12.66 1.54
CA TYR A 211 12.41 13.43 0.47
C TYR A 211 11.89 14.79 0.95
N ASN A 212 11.68 15.71 0.02
CA ASN A 212 11.12 17.03 0.30
C ASN A 212 9.61 16.96 0.53
N TYR A 213 9.12 17.71 1.50
CA TYR A 213 7.72 17.83 1.82
C TYR A 213 7.41 19.25 2.31
N GLU A 214 6.13 19.60 2.31
CA GLU A 214 5.63 20.80 2.95
C GLU A 214 4.72 20.47 4.14
N ARG A 215 4.69 21.38 5.12
CA ARG A 215 3.67 21.38 6.15
C ARG A 215 2.68 22.50 5.86
N ARG A 216 1.50 22.12 5.37
CA ARG A 216 0.45 23.08 5.03
C ARG A 216 -0.10 23.74 6.30
N SER A 217 -0.29 25.06 6.25
CA SER A 217 -0.81 25.85 7.39
C SER A 217 -2.33 25.80 7.53
N ASP A 218 -3.06 25.41 6.50
CA ASP A 218 -4.51 25.20 6.50
C ASP A 218 -4.95 23.90 7.17
N ARG A 219 -4.00 23.06 7.56
CA ARG A 219 -4.23 21.79 8.25
C ARG A 219 -3.54 21.74 9.60
N VAL A 220 -4.20 21.10 10.57
CA VAL A 220 -3.64 20.94 11.91
C VAL A 220 -2.59 19.82 11.93
N SER A 221 -1.42 20.09 12.53
CA SER A 221 -0.42 19.05 12.78
C SER A 221 -1.03 17.94 13.68
N PRO A 222 -0.74 16.67 13.40
CA PRO A 222 0.20 16.10 12.44
C PRO A 222 -0.41 15.73 11.06
N HIS A 223 -1.59 16.29 10.72
CA HIS A 223 -2.35 15.95 9.50
C HIS A 223 -2.05 16.89 8.32
N ASN A 224 -0.87 17.48 8.29
CA ASN A 224 -0.52 18.60 7.40
C ASN A 224 0.75 18.36 6.56
N VAL A 225 1.18 17.11 6.39
CA VAL A 225 2.37 16.77 5.58
C VAL A 225 1.93 16.42 4.17
N PHE A 226 2.47 17.16 3.18
CA PHE A 226 2.19 17.00 1.76
C PHE A 226 3.49 16.99 0.96
N THR A 227 3.46 16.39 -0.23
CA THR A 227 4.59 16.35 -1.18
C THR A 227 4.07 16.30 -2.62
N THR A 228 5.00 16.20 -3.58
CA THR A 228 4.69 16.01 -5.00
C THR A 228 5.43 14.77 -5.53
N PRO A 229 4.96 14.14 -6.61
CA PRO A 229 5.69 13.03 -7.24
C PRO A 229 7.12 13.41 -7.65
N GLU A 230 7.37 14.64 -8.12
CA GLU A 230 8.69 15.14 -8.47
C GLU A 230 9.67 15.04 -7.27
N ASN A 231 9.22 15.43 -6.08
CA ASN A 231 10.03 15.29 -4.85
C ASN A 231 10.33 13.82 -4.53
N LEU A 232 9.38 12.93 -4.76
CA LEU A 232 9.53 11.50 -4.50
C LEU A 232 10.48 10.83 -5.51
N VAL A 233 10.34 11.13 -6.80
CA VAL A 233 11.26 10.65 -7.85
C VAL A 233 12.67 11.18 -7.63
N THR A 234 12.82 12.46 -7.28
CA THR A 234 14.12 13.05 -6.91
C THR A 234 14.77 12.28 -5.75
N ALA A 235 13.98 11.86 -4.76
CA ALA A 235 14.49 11.07 -3.64
C ALA A 235 14.96 9.67 -4.10
N MET A 236 14.23 9.02 -5.01
CA MET A 236 14.66 7.74 -5.61
C MET A 236 16.03 7.90 -6.29
N VAL A 237 16.19 8.90 -7.15
CA VAL A 237 17.45 9.18 -7.85
C VAL A 237 18.58 9.44 -6.85
N ASN A 238 18.35 10.28 -5.82
CA ASN A 238 19.34 10.60 -4.80
C ASN A 238 19.80 9.36 -4.01
N LYS A 239 18.90 8.43 -3.75
CA LYS A 239 19.22 7.15 -3.08
C LYS A 239 19.66 6.05 -4.06
N LYS A 240 19.77 6.35 -5.34
CA LYS A 240 20.16 5.39 -6.41
C LYS A 240 19.20 4.19 -6.48
N VAL A 241 17.92 4.43 -6.22
CA VAL A 241 16.85 3.47 -6.48
C VAL A 241 16.38 3.69 -7.91
N SER A 242 16.38 2.63 -8.72
CA SER A 242 15.93 2.68 -10.11
C SER A 242 14.50 3.21 -10.21
N THR A 243 14.25 4.08 -11.18
CA THR A 243 12.92 4.57 -11.53
C THR A 243 12.13 3.60 -12.42
N TYR A 244 12.77 2.49 -12.80
CA TYR A 244 12.16 1.40 -13.55
C TYR A 244 12.00 0.15 -12.71
N LEU A 245 11.04 -0.70 -13.09
CA LEU A 245 10.80 -2.01 -12.49
C LEU A 245 12.04 -2.91 -12.60
N ASP A 246 12.19 -3.81 -11.64
CA ASP A 246 13.19 -4.86 -11.71
C ASP A 246 12.87 -5.83 -12.85
N GLU A 247 13.91 -6.43 -13.46
CA GLU A 247 13.74 -7.27 -14.65
C GLU A 247 12.94 -8.55 -14.40
N ASP A 248 12.97 -9.06 -13.18
CA ASP A 248 12.29 -10.26 -12.74
C ASP A 248 10.96 -10.00 -12.03
N TYR A 249 10.50 -8.74 -12.07
CA TYR A 249 9.23 -8.37 -11.43
C TYR A 249 8.05 -9.16 -12.00
N VAL A 250 7.20 -9.65 -11.10
CA VAL A 250 5.98 -10.40 -11.41
C VAL A 250 4.78 -9.72 -10.75
N ALA A 251 3.85 -9.24 -11.56
CA ALA A 251 2.66 -8.54 -11.09
C ALA A 251 1.73 -9.45 -10.24
N PRO A 252 1.13 -8.93 -9.16
CA PRO A 252 0.22 -9.70 -8.31
C PRO A 252 -1.15 -9.95 -8.96
N LEU A 253 -1.61 -9.07 -9.84
CA LEU A 253 -2.93 -9.15 -10.47
C LEU A 253 -2.80 -9.45 -11.96
N LYS A 254 -3.76 -10.22 -12.50
CA LYS A 254 -3.98 -10.38 -13.94
C LYS A 254 -5.31 -9.77 -14.32
N PHE A 255 -5.30 -9.02 -15.41
CA PHE A 255 -6.45 -8.25 -15.84
C PHE A 255 -7.14 -8.87 -17.06
N ASN A 256 -8.44 -8.63 -17.13
CA ASN A 256 -9.23 -8.91 -18.32
C ASN A 256 -8.67 -8.12 -19.52
N LYS A 257 -8.48 -8.80 -20.64
CA LYS A 257 -8.02 -8.18 -21.88
C LYS A 257 -9.11 -7.36 -22.58
N SER A 258 -10.39 -7.70 -22.34
CA SER A 258 -11.54 -6.96 -22.82
C SER A 258 -11.84 -5.78 -21.91
N ALA A 259 -12.30 -4.66 -22.50
CA ALA A 259 -12.87 -3.55 -21.73
C ALA A 259 -14.27 -3.91 -21.16
N GLU A 260 -14.97 -4.84 -21.81
CA GLU A 260 -16.23 -5.36 -21.28
C GLU A 260 -15.98 -6.19 -20.02
N PRO A 261 -16.71 -5.94 -18.92
CA PRO A 261 -16.55 -6.68 -17.68
C PRO A 261 -16.79 -8.18 -17.87
N ILE A 262 -16.17 -8.98 -17.00
CA ILE A 262 -16.43 -10.42 -16.93
C ILE A 262 -17.75 -10.63 -16.18
N GLU A 263 -18.69 -11.32 -16.81
CA GLU A 263 -19.93 -11.71 -16.16
C GLU A 263 -19.70 -12.92 -15.22
N TYR A 264 -20.23 -12.84 -14.01
CA TYR A 264 -20.18 -13.90 -13.00
C TYR A 264 -21.61 -14.31 -12.62
N PRO A 265 -22.23 -15.25 -13.36
CA PRO A 265 -23.66 -15.56 -13.20
C PRO A 265 -24.04 -16.13 -11.83
N ASP A 266 -23.07 -16.71 -11.11
CA ASP A 266 -23.28 -17.29 -9.78
C ASP A 266 -22.82 -16.35 -8.64
N ALA A 267 -22.39 -15.11 -8.94
CA ALA A 267 -21.98 -14.15 -7.95
C ALA A 267 -23.18 -13.46 -7.29
N ASP A 268 -23.02 -13.05 -6.04
CA ASP A 268 -24.02 -12.25 -5.33
C ASP A 268 -24.11 -10.85 -5.92
N LYS A 269 -25.32 -10.29 -6.07
CA LYS A 269 -25.49 -8.90 -6.45
C LYS A 269 -24.94 -8.00 -5.32
N CYS A 270 -24.13 -7.00 -5.67
CA CYS A 270 -23.48 -6.10 -4.73
C CYS A 270 -23.61 -4.64 -5.19
N ILE A 271 -24.67 -3.97 -4.80
CA ILE A 271 -24.86 -2.54 -5.07
C ILE A 271 -24.24 -1.70 -3.95
N THR A 272 -24.36 -2.13 -2.71
CA THR A 272 -23.67 -1.48 -1.59
C THR A 272 -22.79 -2.51 -0.89
N LEU A 273 -21.52 -2.17 -0.71
CA LEU A 273 -20.55 -2.95 0.03
C LEU A 273 -20.12 -2.20 1.29
N LYS A 274 -20.51 -2.68 2.47
CA LYS A 274 -19.95 -2.16 3.72
C LYS A 274 -18.71 -2.93 4.10
N THR A 275 -17.63 -2.19 4.36
CA THR A 275 -16.32 -2.80 4.61
C THR A 275 -16.18 -3.44 5.97
N GLY A 276 -17.01 -3.02 6.94
CA GLY A 276 -16.93 -3.52 8.31
C GLY A 276 -15.87 -2.84 9.19
N TYR A 277 -15.13 -1.84 8.67
CA TYR A 277 -14.24 -1.02 9.49
C TYR A 277 -15.07 -0.11 10.39
N ALA A 278 -15.08 -0.40 11.69
CA ALA A 278 -15.98 0.26 12.63
C ALA A 278 -15.65 1.74 12.88
N TYR A 279 -14.38 2.15 12.71
CA TYR A 279 -13.95 3.51 13.04
C TYR A 279 -14.47 4.56 12.06
N ASN A 280 -14.41 4.30 10.76
CA ASN A 280 -14.82 5.22 9.72
C ASN A 280 -16.15 4.85 9.04
N ASP A 281 -16.74 3.72 9.42
CA ASP A 281 -17.99 3.18 8.84
C ASP A 281 -17.98 3.25 7.29
N ALA A 282 -16.86 2.80 6.71
CA ALA A 282 -16.60 2.94 5.29
C ALA A 282 -17.46 1.97 4.47
N TYR A 283 -17.95 2.47 3.33
CA TYR A 283 -18.71 1.65 2.38
C TYR A 283 -18.52 2.16 0.95
N PHE A 284 -18.91 1.31 0.00
CA PHE A 284 -18.91 1.61 -1.43
C PHE A 284 -20.32 1.47 -1.99
N VAL A 285 -20.65 2.31 -2.96
CA VAL A 285 -21.91 2.23 -3.70
C VAL A 285 -21.60 2.11 -5.19
N TYR A 286 -22.13 1.08 -5.81
CA TYR A 286 -21.99 0.83 -7.25
C TYR A 286 -22.90 1.75 -8.05
N ASN A 287 -22.36 2.31 -9.12
CA ASN A 287 -23.12 3.06 -10.10
C ASN A 287 -23.11 2.30 -11.45
N GLU A 288 -24.28 1.86 -11.90
CA GLU A 288 -24.44 1.09 -13.13
C GLU A 288 -24.14 1.91 -14.40
N GLU A 289 -24.15 3.26 -14.34
CA GLU A 289 -23.92 4.11 -15.51
C GLU A 289 -22.45 4.14 -15.94
N ASP A 290 -21.53 4.01 -14.99
CA ASP A 290 -20.09 4.08 -15.24
C ASP A 290 -19.30 2.87 -14.75
N GLY A 291 -19.96 1.90 -14.09
CA GLY A 291 -19.35 0.67 -13.61
C GLY A 291 -18.42 0.85 -12.41
N LEU A 292 -18.56 1.96 -11.65
CA LEU A 292 -17.67 2.30 -10.56
C LEU A 292 -18.32 2.12 -9.19
N TYR A 293 -17.49 1.77 -8.21
CA TYR A 293 -17.82 1.77 -6.79
C TYR A 293 -17.33 3.07 -6.16
N TYR A 294 -18.26 3.94 -5.77
CA TYR A 294 -18.01 5.22 -5.13
C TYR A 294 -17.85 5.07 -3.62
N ARG A 295 -16.75 5.60 -3.09
CA ARG A 295 -16.41 5.43 -1.67
C ARG A 295 -17.05 6.49 -0.79
N TYR A 296 -17.50 6.02 0.38
CA TYR A 296 -18.04 6.82 1.48
C TYR A 296 -17.34 6.44 2.78
N GLU A 297 -17.13 7.42 3.66
CA GLU A 297 -16.69 7.20 5.03
C GLU A 297 -17.16 8.33 5.94
N TYR A 298 -17.28 8.08 7.22
CA TYR A 298 -17.84 9.04 8.20
C TYR A 298 -19.20 9.60 7.78
N GLY A 299 -20.01 8.82 7.06
CA GLY A 299 -21.32 9.20 6.56
C GLY A 299 -21.33 10.24 5.43
N GLN A 300 -20.17 10.47 4.77
CA GLN A 300 -20.02 11.42 3.67
C GLN A 300 -19.28 10.78 2.49
N PRO A 301 -19.48 11.29 1.26
CA PRO A 301 -18.62 10.97 0.13
C PRO A 301 -17.15 11.27 0.46
N GLN A 302 -16.25 10.35 0.15
CA GLN A 302 -14.82 10.59 0.30
C GLN A 302 -14.31 11.33 -0.94
N ILE A 303 -13.95 12.59 -0.79
CA ILE A 303 -13.53 13.48 -1.88
C ILE A 303 -12.00 13.58 -1.89
N ASP A 304 -11.41 13.56 -3.08
CA ASP A 304 -10.01 13.93 -3.27
C ASP A 304 -9.89 15.46 -3.43
N GLU A 305 -9.05 16.09 -2.59
CA GLU A 305 -8.86 17.54 -2.61
C GLU A 305 -8.27 18.04 -3.94
N MET A 306 -7.33 17.29 -4.53
CA MET A 306 -6.62 17.70 -5.73
C MET A 306 -7.54 17.74 -6.96
N THR A 307 -8.42 16.74 -7.09
CA THR A 307 -9.32 16.62 -8.24
C THR A 307 -10.70 17.22 -7.99
N GLY A 308 -11.13 17.30 -6.73
CA GLY A 308 -12.49 17.67 -6.35
C GLY A 308 -13.51 16.54 -6.59
N GLU A 309 -13.07 15.37 -7.05
CA GLU A 309 -13.91 14.23 -7.39
C GLU A 309 -14.04 13.27 -6.20
N GLN A 310 -15.16 12.53 -6.15
CA GLN A 310 -15.33 11.44 -5.21
C GLN A 310 -14.44 10.27 -5.61
N ILE A 311 -13.77 9.65 -4.64
CA ILE A 311 -12.94 8.48 -4.87
C ILE A 311 -13.82 7.32 -5.34
N ALA A 312 -13.45 6.73 -6.47
CA ALA A 312 -14.15 5.61 -7.08
C ALA A 312 -13.15 4.60 -7.67
N VAL A 313 -13.54 3.33 -7.68
CA VAL A 313 -12.75 2.21 -8.18
C VAL A 313 -13.61 1.20 -8.92
N ASN A 314 -13.01 0.43 -9.82
CA ASN A 314 -13.68 -0.64 -10.57
C ASN A 314 -13.76 -1.94 -9.77
N ASN A 315 -12.73 -2.20 -8.96
CA ASN A 315 -12.53 -3.48 -8.29
C ASN A 315 -12.29 -3.26 -6.80
N ILE A 316 -12.83 -4.17 -5.97
CA ILE A 316 -12.54 -4.22 -4.54
C ILE A 316 -12.17 -5.64 -4.19
N ILE A 317 -11.04 -5.83 -3.50
CA ILE A 317 -10.58 -7.12 -3.02
C ILE A 317 -10.43 -7.07 -1.51
N PHE A 318 -11.05 -7.99 -0.79
CA PHE A 318 -10.69 -8.27 0.59
C PHE A 318 -9.70 -9.42 0.63
N LYS A 319 -8.54 -9.18 1.21
CA LYS A 319 -7.60 -10.22 1.62
C LYS A 319 -7.86 -10.48 3.10
N LEU A 320 -8.58 -11.57 3.41
CA LEU A 320 -8.86 -11.94 4.79
C LEU A 320 -7.65 -12.71 5.34
N VAL A 321 -6.97 -12.10 6.30
CA VAL A 321 -5.75 -12.63 6.87
C VAL A 321 -5.96 -13.02 8.33
N PRO A 322 -5.27 -14.04 8.84
CA PRO A 322 -5.20 -14.25 10.28
C PRO A 322 -4.62 -13.01 10.94
N GLY A 323 -5.27 -12.51 11.98
CA GLY A 323 -4.85 -11.36 12.75
C GLY A 323 -4.41 -11.75 14.15
N GLU A 324 -3.37 -11.08 14.63
CA GLU A 324 -2.97 -11.06 16.04
C GLU A 324 -2.76 -9.62 16.47
N GLN A 325 -2.34 -9.44 17.71
CA GLN A 325 -2.05 -8.13 18.24
C GLN A 325 -0.68 -8.11 18.89
N TYR A 326 0.05 -7.05 18.63
CA TYR A 326 1.22 -6.72 19.42
C TYR A 326 0.83 -6.42 20.88
N TRP A 327 1.81 -6.42 21.78
CA TRP A 327 1.61 -6.17 23.21
C TRP A 327 0.88 -4.84 23.55
N ASN A 328 0.89 -3.88 22.64
CA ASN A 328 0.22 -2.58 22.80
C ASN A 328 -1.17 -2.53 22.15
N GLY A 329 -1.68 -3.65 21.61
CA GLY A 329 -2.97 -3.74 20.93
C GLY A 329 -2.96 -3.29 19.46
N SER A 330 -1.78 -2.98 18.88
CA SER A 330 -1.67 -2.73 17.44
C SER A 330 -1.92 -4.02 16.66
N PRO A 331 -2.58 -3.97 15.50
CA PRO A 331 -2.81 -5.16 14.69
C PRO A 331 -1.49 -5.71 14.14
N LEU A 332 -1.41 -7.01 14.06
CA LEU A 332 -0.35 -7.78 13.42
C LEU A 332 -0.99 -8.69 12.38
N TYR A 333 -0.78 -8.40 11.11
CA TYR A 333 -1.39 -9.12 10.00
C TYR A 333 -0.46 -10.19 9.42
N LEU A 334 -0.96 -11.42 9.32
CA LEU A 334 -0.25 -12.53 8.70
C LEU A 334 -0.47 -12.50 7.19
N LEU A 335 0.41 -11.83 6.47
CA LEU A 335 0.26 -11.62 5.02
C LEU A 335 0.64 -12.83 4.17
N THR A 336 1.39 -13.80 4.73
CA THR A 336 1.88 -15.01 4.02
C THR A 336 1.01 -16.23 4.32
N GLY A 337 1.14 -17.27 3.51
CA GLY A 337 0.32 -18.46 3.58
C GLY A 337 -0.86 -18.43 2.62
N SER A 338 -2.04 -18.82 3.07
CA SER A 338 -3.24 -18.84 2.24
C SER A 338 -4.50 -18.57 3.07
N GLY A 339 -5.53 -18.09 2.40
CA GLY A 339 -6.81 -17.78 3.04
C GLY A 339 -7.92 -17.54 2.03
N ILE A 340 -9.04 -17.08 2.54
CA ILE A 340 -10.18 -16.65 1.72
C ILE A 340 -10.12 -15.14 1.48
N GLY A 341 -10.76 -14.70 0.40
CA GLY A 341 -10.95 -13.30 0.08
C GLY A 341 -12.32 -13.07 -0.53
N LEU A 342 -12.64 -11.83 -0.78
CA LEU A 342 -13.85 -11.41 -1.49
C LEU A 342 -13.41 -10.52 -2.66
N TYR A 343 -13.87 -10.83 -3.85
CA TYR A 343 -13.70 -9.98 -5.04
C TYR A 343 -15.05 -9.36 -5.40
N VAL A 344 -15.05 -8.05 -5.58
CA VAL A 344 -16.22 -7.25 -5.91
C VAL A 344 -15.91 -6.39 -7.13
N SER A 345 -16.72 -6.52 -8.17
CA SER A 345 -16.58 -5.76 -9.41
C SER A 345 -17.90 -5.80 -10.18
N ASP A 346 -18.17 -4.78 -10.96
CA ASP A 346 -19.32 -4.70 -11.88
C ASP A 346 -20.66 -5.11 -11.22
N GLY A 347 -20.96 -4.52 -10.07
CA GLY A 347 -22.21 -4.75 -9.33
C GLY A 347 -22.36 -6.15 -8.72
N THR A 348 -21.29 -6.96 -8.71
CA THR A 348 -21.31 -8.33 -8.18
C THR A 348 -20.18 -8.59 -7.17
N ALA A 349 -20.36 -9.60 -6.33
CA ALA A 349 -19.40 -10.05 -5.33
C ALA A 349 -19.27 -11.56 -5.33
N GLN A 350 -18.05 -12.06 -5.22
CA GLN A 350 -17.76 -13.48 -5.12
C GLN A 350 -16.62 -13.80 -4.18
N TRP A 351 -16.76 -14.88 -3.44
CA TRP A 351 -15.69 -15.37 -2.59
C TRP A 351 -14.60 -16.03 -3.42
N ILE A 352 -13.36 -15.73 -3.08
CA ILE A 352 -12.13 -16.19 -3.74
C ILE A 352 -11.15 -16.76 -2.72
N LYS A 353 -10.02 -17.26 -3.19
CA LYS A 353 -8.88 -17.64 -2.36
C LYS A 353 -7.69 -16.74 -2.65
N TRP A 354 -6.83 -16.58 -1.66
CA TRP A 354 -5.52 -15.96 -1.85
C TRP A 354 -4.42 -16.87 -1.32
N SER A 355 -3.22 -16.72 -1.86
CA SER A 355 -2.00 -17.33 -1.37
C SER A 355 -0.81 -16.39 -1.55
N LYS A 356 0.15 -16.45 -0.64
CA LYS A 356 1.42 -15.74 -0.72
C LYS A 356 2.51 -16.62 -0.12
N GLU A 357 3.63 -16.77 -0.84
CA GLU A 357 4.74 -17.59 -0.40
C GLU A 357 5.39 -17.05 0.89
N VAL A 358 6.01 -17.95 1.64
CA VAL A 358 6.70 -17.66 2.90
C VAL A 358 8.21 -17.62 2.61
N ASP A 359 8.62 -16.65 1.81
CA ASP A 359 10.01 -16.50 1.34
C ASP A 359 10.70 -15.22 1.85
N GLY A 360 10.09 -14.57 2.84
CA GLY A 360 10.53 -13.26 3.31
C GLY A 360 11.23 -13.26 4.66
N VAL A 361 11.17 -12.13 5.33
CA VAL A 361 11.83 -11.84 6.60
C VAL A 361 11.01 -12.32 7.79
N ASN A 362 11.63 -13.05 8.70
CA ASN A 362 11.05 -13.36 10.00
C ASN A 362 11.09 -12.13 10.91
N THR A 363 9.98 -11.84 11.58
CA THR A 363 9.98 -10.77 12.58
C THR A 363 10.69 -11.24 13.86
N ASN A 364 11.46 -10.34 14.47
CA ASN A 364 12.13 -10.58 15.76
C ASN A 364 11.29 -10.10 16.96
N LEU A 365 10.05 -9.64 16.72
CA LEU A 365 9.20 -9.01 17.73
C LEU A 365 8.45 -10.01 18.63
N GLY A 366 8.95 -11.24 18.74
CA GLY A 366 8.39 -12.27 19.62
C GLY A 366 7.21 -13.05 19.01
N CYS A 367 6.95 -12.87 17.75
CA CYS A 367 6.01 -13.64 16.96
C CYS A 367 6.76 -14.32 15.81
N ASN A 368 6.51 -15.59 15.61
CA ASN A 368 7.15 -16.38 14.54
C ASN A 368 6.44 -16.11 13.19
N TYR A 369 6.41 -14.84 12.75
CA TYR A 369 5.81 -14.49 11.49
C TYR A 369 6.86 -14.18 10.44
N THR A 370 6.54 -14.55 9.22
CA THR A 370 7.35 -14.27 8.04
C THR A 370 6.53 -13.39 7.12
N TYR A 371 7.05 -12.20 6.80
CA TYR A 371 6.56 -11.39 5.71
C TYR A 371 7.28 -11.79 4.42
N GLY A 372 6.52 -11.98 3.34
CA GLY A 372 7.07 -12.31 2.02
C GLY A 372 7.16 -11.07 1.13
N TYR A 373 8.19 -11.00 0.30
CA TYR A 373 8.35 -9.94 -0.71
C TYR A 373 7.54 -10.22 -1.97
N GLY A 374 7.35 -11.49 -2.29
CA GLY A 374 6.67 -11.94 -3.49
C GLY A 374 5.18 -11.56 -3.55
N PRO A 375 4.56 -11.68 -4.72
CA PRO A 375 3.19 -11.24 -4.94
C PRO A 375 2.17 -12.15 -4.25
N THR A 376 1.09 -11.55 -3.76
CA THR A 376 -0.13 -12.29 -3.42
C THR A 376 -0.79 -12.79 -4.71
N ARG A 377 -1.18 -14.07 -4.73
CA ARG A 377 -1.94 -14.69 -5.82
C ARG A 377 -3.39 -14.85 -5.40
N TYR A 378 -4.30 -14.56 -6.31
CA TYR A 378 -5.73 -14.74 -6.11
C TYR A 378 -6.27 -15.77 -7.09
N THR A 379 -7.13 -16.67 -6.61
CA THR A 379 -7.73 -17.74 -7.43
C THR A 379 -9.22 -17.88 -7.13
N TYR A 380 -9.95 -18.37 -8.11
CA TYR A 380 -11.30 -18.87 -7.87
C TYR A 380 -11.29 -20.17 -7.03
N TRP A 381 -12.45 -20.65 -6.65
CA TRP A 381 -12.56 -21.89 -5.88
C TRP A 381 -12.09 -23.13 -6.61
N ASN A 382 -12.07 -23.11 -7.93
CA ASN A 382 -11.57 -24.19 -8.80
C ASN A 382 -10.05 -24.13 -9.05
N ASP A 383 -9.32 -23.29 -8.30
CA ASP A 383 -7.88 -23.04 -8.39
C ASP A 383 -7.41 -22.34 -9.68
N SER A 384 -8.32 -21.95 -10.58
CA SER A 384 -7.95 -21.08 -11.70
C SER A 384 -7.63 -19.68 -11.19
N GLU A 385 -6.69 -19.02 -11.84
CA GLU A 385 -6.24 -17.67 -11.48
C GLU A 385 -7.38 -16.65 -11.64
N LEU A 386 -7.52 -15.74 -10.67
CA LEU A 386 -8.49 -14.65 -10.74
C LEU A 386 -8.08 -13.68 -11.86
N ILE A 387 -9.00 -13.42 -12.76
CA ILE A 387 -8.86 -12.37 -13.77
C ILE A 387 -9.68 -11.18 -13.30
N VAL A 388 -9.00 -10.07 -13.02
CA VAL A 388 -9.60 -8.83 -12.51
C VAL A 388 -10.11 -7.99 -13.69
N ASN A 389 -11.26 -7.33 -13.56
CA ASN A 389 -11.73 -6.37 -14.55
C ASN A 389 -10.78 -5.16 -14.64
N GLN A 390 -10.68 -4.55 -15.83
CA GLN A 390 -9.82 -3.37 -16.02
C GLN A 390 -10.23 -2.22 -15.10
N GLY A 391 -9.26 -1.40 -14.72
CA GLY A 391 -9.43 -0.22 -13.90
C GLY A 391 -8.83 -0.33 -12.50
N LYS A 392 -9.10 0.66 -11.68
CA LYS A 392 -8.52 0.81 -10.34
C LYS A 392 -9.01 -0.26 -9.38
N THR A 393 -8.13 -0.65 -8.46
CA THR A 393 -8.43 -1.68 -7.47
C THR A 393 -8.23 -1.16 -6.03
N TRP A 394 -9.24 -1.37 -5.18
CA TRP A 394 -9.14 -1.15 -3.73
C TRP A 394 -8.92 -2.48 -3.02
N ILE A 395 -7.86 -2.60 -2.22
CA ILE A 395 -7.53 -3.85 -1.51
C ILE A 395 -7.62 -3.62 0.00
N CYS A 396 -8.57 -4.29 0.64
CA CYS A 396 -8.74 -4.29 2.08
C CYS A 396 -7.93 -5.44 2.70
N ILE A 397 -6.95 -5.12 3.54
CA ILE A 397 -6.29 -6.09 4.42
C ILE A 397 -7.12 -6.17 5.69
N TYR A 398 -7.75 -7.31 5.92
CA TYR A 398 -8.81 -7.44 6.90
C TYR A 398 -8.67 -8.71 7.74
N GLU A 399 -8.88 -8.62 9.04
CA GLU A 399 -8.83 -9.77 9.92
C GLU A 399 -9.95 -10.76 9.60
N GLN A 400 -9.59 -12.03 9.43
CA GLN A 400 -10.53 -13.09 9.07
C GLN A 400 -11.67 -13.22 10.09
N GLU A 401 -11.39 -13.03 11.37
CA GLU A 401 -12.37 -13.11 12.46
C GLU A 401 -13.45 -12.03 12.35
N ASN A 402 -13.13 -10.92 11.70
CA ASN A 402 -14.03 -9.79 11.47
C ASN A 402 -14.86 -9.92 10.19
N GLN A 403 -14.66 -10.97 9.39
CA GLN A 403 -15.44 -11.24 8.16
C GLN A 403 -16.95 -11.04 8.30
N PRO A 404 -17.62 -11.43 9.41
CA PRO A 404 -19.07 -11.23 9.56
C PRO A 404 -19.52 -9.78 9.55
N ASN A 405 -18.61 -8.81 9.70
CA ASN A 405 -18.93 -7.38 9.65
C ASN A 405 -19.01 -6.85 8.19
N ILE A 406 -18.48 -7.58 7.23
CA ILE A 406 -18.61 -7.24 5.80
C ILE A 406 -20.05 -7.51 5.37
N GLN A 407 -20.69 -6.50 4.74
CA GLN A 407 -22.07 -6.64 4.27
C GLN A 407 -22.16 -6.39 2.77
N ILE A 408 -22.64 -7.39 2.04
CA ILE A 408 -22.95 -7.34 0.61
C ILE A 408 -24.46 -7.09 0.51
N LEU A 409 -24.86 -5.97 -0.09
CA LEU A 409 -26.25 -5.55 -0.18
C LEU A 409 -26.65 -5.35 -1.65
N ASP A 410 -27.82 -5.77 -2.02
CA ASP A 410 -28.38 -5.73 -3.38
C ASP A 410 -29.09 -4.41 -3.73
N LYS A 411 -28.97 -3.40 -2.86
CA LYS A 411 -29.57 -2.07 -2.97
C LYS A 411 -28.75 -1.00 -2.28
#